data_792652b45bbff9a9068c241103321963
#
_entry.id   792652b45bbff9a9068c241103321963
#
_cell.length_a   1.000
_cell.length_b   1.000
_cell.length_c   1.000
_cell.angle_alpha   90.00
_cell.angle_beta   90.00
_cell.angle_gamma   90.00
#
_symmetry.space_group_name_H-M   'P 1'
#
loop_
_entity.id
_entity.type
_entity.pdbx_description
1 polymer ?
#
loop_
_entity_poly.entity_id
_entity_poly.type
_entity_poly.pdbx_seq_one_letter_code
_entity_poly.pdbx_strand_id
1 'polypeptide(L)'
;MKVLIIHSGTIGETLLTTPIIRILKTERDAQIHLLLPQERMSILNENPYCDKTFDLDAGILFLRNRTKNEEYDWIIDLKNDLKSFLISRANSQNRLAFKNKRFKRWLYTKTRINLLPKKHLVDQYIDLLQPLSIKGDNLGLDFYIPEKDEVENNWLPKTHQHGYAAVSINAQHATRKLPVNRLIELCDRINKPIVLIGGDKEKGTATEIETFFEQGIPEEEEAIEGLNKKAIIFNACGKFNFNQQASLIKNASWVFTYDNDHMHIAAAFKKQLFSIWGNTTPHFGMYPYRTQFTVFENNKLNCRPCAFGGYSNCPKGHFKCMNDVTFDFYLPD
;
A
#
# COMPACT_ATOMS: atom_id res chain seq x y z
N MET A 1 16.13 12.89 22.71
CA MET A 1 14.78 13.49 22.48
C MET A 1 13.76 12.36 22.44
N LYS A 2 12.57 12.54 23.07
CA LYS A 2 11.52 11.51 23.09
C LYS A 2 10.29 11.99 22.33
N VAL A 3 9.82 11.20 21.36
CA VAL A 3 8.77 11.59 20.43
C VAL A 3 7.63 10.57 20.42
N LEU A 4 6.38 11.05 20.52
CA LEU A 4 5.20 10.24 20.29
C LEU A 4 4.62 10.56 18.91
N ILE A 5 4.47 9.55 18.06
CA ILE A 5 3.78 9.67 16.77
C ILE A 5 2.40 9.03 16.89
N ILE A 6 1.34 9.76 16.58
CA ILE A 6 -0.05 9.27 16.60
C ILE A 6 -0.55 9.08 15.17
N HIS A 7 -0.88 7.84 14.83
CA HIS A 7 -1.39 7.48 13.50
C HIS A 7 -2.53 6.46 13.60
N SER A 8 -3.49 6.52 12.66
CA SER A 8 -4.65 5.59 12.64
C SER A 8 -5.13 5.26 11.23
N GLY A 9 -4.24 5.37 10.27
CA GLY A 9 -4.53 5.04 8.88
C GLY A 9 -4.60 3.53 8.60
N THR A 10 -4.72 3.17 7.33
CA THR A 10 -4.61 1.80 6.84
C THR A 10 -3.18 1.25 7.02
N ILE A 11 -2.97 -0.02 6.71
CA ILE A 11 -1.64 -0.64 6.65
C ILE A 11 -0.72 0.18 5.73
N GLY A 12 -1.18 0.48 4.50
CA GLY A 12 -0.42 1.27 3.53
C GLY A 12 -0.08 2.67 4.05
N GLU A 13 -1.05 3.35 4.69
CA GLU A 13 -0.78 4.67 5.29
C GLU A 13 0.20 4.58 6.47
N THR A 14 0.22 3.46 7.21
CA THR A 14 1.21 3.21 8.27
C THR A 14 2.61 3.07 7.69
N LEU A 15 2.78 2.37 6.56
CA LEU A 15 4.05 2.28 5.85
C LEU A 15 4.57 3.65 5.38
N LEU A 16 3.68 4.57 5.02
CA LEU A 16 4.05 5.94 4.66
C LEU A 16 4.59 6.77 5.85
N THR A 17 4.50 6.27 7.08
CA THR A 17 5.10 6.92 8.26
C THR A 17 6.54 6.47 8.53
N THR A 18 6.99 5.36 7.93
CA THR A 18 8.31 4.78 8.23
C THR A 18 9.48 5.73 7.95
N PRO A 19 9.47 6.56 6.90
CA PRO A 19 10.55 7.53 6.67
C PRO A 19 10.70 8.53 7.83
N ILE A 20 9.60 9.07 8.37
CA ILE A 20 9.70 10.02 9.47
C ILE A 20 10.15 9.37 10.78
N ILE A 21 9.82 8.10 11.01
CA ILE A 21 10.30 7.30 12.13
C ILE A 21 11.84 7.15 12.02
N ARG A 22 12.33 6.69 10.87
CA ARG A 22 13.77 6.55 10.60
C ARG A 22 14.51 7.86 10.74
N ILE A 23 14.05 8.93 10.09
CA ILE A 23 14.72 10.24 10.08
C ILE A 23 14.81 10.83 11.48
N LEU A 24 13.75 10.76 12.29
CA LEU A 24 13.76 11.21 13.67
C LEU A 24 14.78 10.43 14.52
N LYS A 25 14.87 9.11 14.29
CA LYS A 25 15.85 8.26 14.98
C LYS A 25 17.28 8.61 14.57
N THR A 26 17.54 8.71 13.26
CA THR A 26 18.90 8.86 12.73
C THR A 26 19.44 10.29 12.82
N GLU A 27 18.60 11.33 12.57
CA GLU A 27 19.05 12.72 12.60
C GLU A 27 18.97 13.36 13.99
N ARG A 28 18.17 12.82 14.91
CA ARG A 28 17.91 13.42 16.23
C ARG A 28 18.16 12.49 17.41
N ASP A 29 18.60 11.27 17.17
CA ASP A 29 18.72 10.22 18.19
C ASP A 29 17.46 10.16 19.08
N ALA A 30 16.30 10.21 18.43
CA ALA A 30 15.03 10.26 19.13
C ALA A 30 14.61 8.87 19.61
N GLN A 31 14.08 8.81 20.83
CA GLN A 31 13.32 7.64 21.27
C GLN A 31 11.92 7.75 20.70
N ILE A 32 11.53 6.82 19.84
CA ILE A 32 10.30 6.87 19.07
C ILE A 32 9.25 5.93 19.65
N HIS A 33 8.17 6.51 20.11
CA HIS A 33 6.97 5.77 20.51
C HIS A 33 5.86 6.00 19.49
N LEU A 34 5.11 4.95 19.17
CA LEU A 34 4.00 5.00 18.22
C LEU A 34 2.69 4.67 18.91
N LEU A 35 1.66 5.43 18.61
CA LEU A 35 0.29 5.19 19.04
C LEU A 35 -0.53 4.83 17.80
N LEU A 36 -0.85 3.52 17.65
CA LEU A 36 -1.47 2.91 16.47
C LEU A 36 -2.63 2.01 16.87
N PRO A 37 -3.63 1.76 15.99
CA PRO A 37 -4.57 0.66 16.19
C PRO A 37 -3.84 -0.68 16.34
N GLN A 38 -4.33 -1.56 17.21
CA GLN A 38 -3.68 -2.83 17.54
C GLN A 38 -3.33 -3.66 16.29
N GLU A 39 -4.24 -3.71 15.32
CA GLU A 39 -4.05 -4.44 14.05
C GLU A 39 -2.89 -3.92 13.19
N ARG A 40 -2.38 -2.70 13.44
CA ARG A 40 -1.29 -2.07 12.67
C ARG A 40 0.07 -2.21 13.36
N MET A 41 0.09 -2.59 14.64
CA MET A 41 1.32 -2.68 15.42
C MET A 41 2.28 -3.73 14.84
N SER A 42 1.75 -4.86 14.37
CA SER A 42 2.54 -5.95 13.80
C SER A 42 3.40 -5.55 12.59
N ILE A 43 3.00 -4.50 11.86
CA ILE A 43 3.73 -4.00 10.67
C ILE A 43 5.06 -3.35 11.06
N LEU A 44 5.13 -2.80 12.26
CA LEU A 44 6.28 -2.05 12.75
C LEU A 44 7.07 -2.78 13.85
N ASN A 45 6.69 -4.01 14.21
CA ASN A 45 7.36 -4.77 15.27
C ASN A 45 8.86 -5.00 15.01
N GLU A 46 9.20 -5.25 13.75
CA GLU A 46 10.59 -5.50 13.34
C GLU A 46 11.31 -4.21 12.90
N ASN A 47 10.66 -3.06 13.00
CA ASN A 47 11.26 -1.79 12.60
C ASN A 47 12.28 -1.33 13.67
N PRO A 48 13.60 -1.31 13.37
CA PRO A 48 14.63 -1.00 14.36
C PRO A 48 14.61 0.46 14.84
N TYR A 49 13.84 1.31 14.19
CA TYR A 49 13.70 2.72 14.53
C TYR A 49 12.50 3.00 15.45
N CYS A 50 11.67 1.97 15.74
CA CYS A 50 10.52 2.07 16.62
C CYS A 50 10.85 1.48 17.99
N ASP A 51 10.92 2.29 19.03
CA ASP A 51 11.30 1.81 20.37
C ASP A 51 10.11 1.22 21.14
N LYS A 52 8.88 1.72 20.89
CA LYS A 52 7.68 1.25 21.62
C LYS A 52 6.40 1.55 20.87
N THR A 53 5.44 0.65 20.97
CA THR A 53 4.08 0.84 20.43
C THR A 53 3.04 0.85 21.53
N PHE A 54 1.97 1.63 21.33
CA PHE A 54 0.79 1.69 22.20
C PHE A 54 -0.46 1.47 21.36
N ASP A 55 -1.42 0.75 21.92
CA ASP A 55 -2.71 0.52 21.27
C ASP A 55 -3.60 1.77 21.34
N LEU A 56 -3.87 2.38 20.20
CA LEU A 56 -4.75 3.55 20.07
C LEU A 56 -6.21 3.23 20.46
N ASP A 57 -6.63 1.97 20.38
CA ASP A 57 -8.01 1.57 20.68
C ASP A 57 -8.26 1.38 22.18
N ALA A 58 -7.21 1.36 23.00
CA ALA A 58 -7.33 1.49 24.44
C ALA A 58 -8.00 2.83 24.82
N GLY A 59 -8.77 2.85 25.89
CA GLY A 59 -9.56 4.02 26.30
C GLY A 59 -8.72 5.30 26.47
N ILE A 60 -9.31 6.47 26.16
CA ILE A 60 -8.61 7.78 26.18
C ILE A 60 -7.96 8.05 27.54
N LEU A 61 -8.66 7.78 28.65
CA LEU A 61 -8.14 8.02 30.00
C LEU A 61 -6.94 7.12 30.30
N PHE A 62 -7.00 5.86 29.90
CA PHE A 62 -5.90 4.92 30.03
C PHE A 62 -4.68 5.40 29.23
N LEU A 63 -4.88 5.77 27.98
CA LEU A 63 -3.80 6.27 27.11
C LEU A 63 -3.17 7.55 27.68
N ARG A 64 -3.99 8.52 28.12
CA ARG A 64 -3.49 9.75 28.73
C ARG A 64 -2.59 9.45 29.95
N ASN A 65 -3.02 8.58 30.84
CA ASN A 65 -2.24 8.22 32.03
C ASN A 65 -0.98 7.48 31.68
N ARG A 66 -1.06 6.52 30.74
CA ARG A 66 0.09 5.71 30.33
C ARG A 66 1.14 6.53 29.55
N THR A 67 0.69 7.43 28.71
CA THR A 67 1.59 8.27 27.90
C THR A 67 2.12 9.47 28.67
N LYS A 68 1.38 10.00 29.68
CA LYS A 68 1.82 11.12 30.50
C LYS A 68 3.12 10.83 31.25
N ASN A 69 3.31 9.63 31.75
CA ASN A 69 4.50 9.22 32.49
C ASN A 69 5.75 9.07 31.61
N GLU A 70 5.59 9.14 30.29
CA GLU A 70 6.67 9.00 29.32
C GLU A 70 7.41 10.32 29.04
N GLU A 71 6.86 11.48 29.44
CA GLU A 71 7.48 12.81 29.31
C GLU A 71 8.00 13.12 27.91
N TYR A 72 7.09 13.23 26.92
CA TYR A 72 7.46 13.50 25.53
C TYR A 72 7.92 14.93 25.28
N ASP A 73 9.06 15.09 24.61
CA ASP A 73 9.51 16.38 24.10
C ASP A 73 8.59 16.88 22.96
N TRP A 74 8.17 15.96 22.09
CA TRP A 74 7.33 16.27 20.93
C TRP A 74 6.25 15.24 20.71
N ILE A 75 5.09 15.71 20.22
CA ILE A 75 4.03 14.85 19.69
C ILE A 75 3.78 15.19 18.23
N ILE A 76 3.89 14.20 17.37
CA ILE A 76 3.60 14.27 15.93
C ILE A 76 2.26 13.60 15.71
N ASP A 77 1.21 14.41 15.53
CA ASP A 77 -0.15 13.94 15.36
C ASP A 77 -0.53 13.91 13.88
N LEU A 78 -0.41 12.75 13.26
CA LEU A 78 -0.76 12.52 11.86
C LEU A 78 -2.25 12.26 11.66
N LYS A 79 -2.98 11.95 12.72
CA LYS A 79 -4.43 11.74 12.72
C LYS A 79 -5.20 13.05 12.78
N ASN A 80 -4.83 13.91 13.72
CA ASN A 80 -5.40 15.22 13.98
C ASN A 80 -6.94 15.21 14.09
N ASP A 81 -7.45 14.38 14.99
CA ASP A 81 -8.86 14.36 15.41
C ASP A 81 -8.99 14.72 16.89
N LEU A 82 -10.25 14.74 17.39
CA LEU A 82 -10.52 15.09 18.78
C LEU A 82 -9.84 14.15 19.78
N LYS A 83 -9.81 12.83 19.50
CA LYS A 83 -9.17 11.83 20.36
C LYS A 83 -7.67 12.07 20.45
N SER A 84 -7.00 12.20 19.30
CA SER A 84 -5.55 12.46 19.24
C SER A 84 -5.20 13.81 19.85
N PHE A 85 -6.05 14.84 19.68
CA PHE A 85 -5.87 16.15 20.30
C PHE A 85 -5.90 16.07 21.85
N LEU A 86 -6.89 15.37 22.43
CA LEU A 86 -7.01 15.21 23.89
C LEU A 86 -5.83 14.42 24.48
N ILE A 87 -5.33 13.40 23.78
CA ILE A 87 -4.14 12.66 24.18
C ILE A 87 -2.91 13.58 24.12
N SER A 88 -2.73 14.29 23.02
CA SER A 88 -1.57 15.16 22.79
C SER A 88 -1.47 16.26 23.85
N ARG A 89 -2.58 16.96 24.11
CA ARG A 89 -2.60 18.09 25.07
C ARG A 89 -2.23 17.67 26.49
N ALA A 90 -2.45 16.42 26.85
CA ALA A 90 -2.13 15.90 28.18
C ALA A 90 -0.65 15.54 28.34
N ASN A 91 0.10 15.41 27.24
CA ASN A 91 1.40 14.75 27.24
C ASN A 91 2.57 15.63 26.79
N SER A 92 2.34 16.73 26.09
CA SER A 92 3.38 17.68 25.71
C SER A 92 2.78 19.03 25.31
N GLN A 93 3.57 20.10 25.50
CA GLN A 93 3.27 21.43 24.97
C GLN A 93 3.65 21.55 23.48
N ASN A 94 4.60 20.75 23.02
CA ASN A 94 5.09 20.76 21.66
C ASN A 94 4.34 19.73 20.79
N ARG A 95 3.41 20.20 19.99
CA ARG A 95 2.62 19.35 19.08
C ARG A 95 2.74 19.82 17.64
N LEU A 96 3.12 18.90 16.76
CA LEU A 96 3.05 19.06 15.31
C LEU A 96 1.85 18.26 14.79
N ALA A 97 0.84 18.94 14.24
CA ALA A 97 -0.37 18.28 13.77
C ALA A 97 -0.52 18.37 12.26
N PHE A 98 -0.68 17.20 11.60
CA PHE A 98 -0.88 17.13 10.18
C PHE A 98 -2.29 17.63 9.80
N LYS A 99 -2.35 18.59 8.88
CA LYS A 99 -3.62 19.12 8.38
C LYS A 99 -4.23 18.18 7.34
N ASN A 100 -5.15 17.33 7.79
CA ASN A 100 -5.87 16.42 6.90
C ASN A 100 -6.69 17.21 5.87
N LYS A 101 -6.55 16.86 4.59
CA LYS A 101 -7.17 17.55 3.47
C LYS A 101 -8.49 16.88 3.03
N ARG A 102 -9.27 16.35 3.99
CA ARG A 102 -10.54 15.63 3.72
C ARG A 102 -11.49 16.42 2.84
N PHE A 103 -11.68 17.72 3.13
CA PHE A 103 -12.53 18.59 2.32
C PHE A 103 -12.02 18.71 0.88
N LYS A 104 -10.71 18.94 0.67
CA LYS A 104 -10.14 19.05 -0.69
C LYS A 104 -10.25 17.72 -1.46
N ARG A 105 -10.08 16.56 -0.79
CA ARG A 105 -10.30 15.24 -1.39
C ARG A 105 -11.76 15.03 -1.77
N TRP A 106 -12.68 15.37 -0.87
CA TRP A 106 -14.11 15.32 -1.16
C TRP A 106 -14.48 16.22 -2.34
N LEU A 107 -14.03 17.47 -2.36
CA LEU A 107 -14.26 18.40 -3.46
C LEU A 107 -13.75 17.80 -4.78
N TYR A 108 -12.53 17.27 -4.81
CA TYR A 108 -11.96 16.65 -6.01
C TYR A 108 -12.81 15.47 -6.50
N THR A 109 -13.30 14.61 -5.61
CA THR A 109 -14.16 13.48 -6.01
C THR A 109 -15.54 13.91 -6.53
N LYS A 110 -16.05 15.07 -6.13
CA LYS A 110 -17.36 15.58 -6.55
C LYS A 110 -17.31 16.47 -7.79
N THR A 111 -16.33 17.37 -7.85
CA THR A 111 -16.26 18.42 -8.88
C THR A 111 -15.15 18.19 -9.91
N ARG A 112 -14.20 17.29 -9.66
CA ARG A 112 -12.96 17.10 -10.45
C ARG A 112 -11.96 18.27 -10.34
N ILE A 113 -12.26 19.28 -9.53
CA ILE A 113 -11.34 20.38 -9.24
C ILE A 113 -10.29 19.88 -8.23
N ASN A 114 -9.07 19.72 -8.70
CA ASN A 114 -7.97 19.25 -7.85
C ASN A 114 -7.25 20.42 -7.18
N LEU A 115 -7.51 20.61 -5.88
CA LEU A 115 -6.83 21.57 -5.01
C LEU A 115 -5.86 20.87 -4.03
N LEU A 116 -5.55 19.59 -4.27
CA LEU A 116 -4.58 18.84 -3.46
C LEU A 116 -3.16 19.29 -3.79
N PRO A 117 -2.22 19.19 -2.84
CA PRO A 117 -0.81 19.43 -3.12
C PRO A 117 -0.30 18.44 -4.15
N LYS A 118 0.55 18.90 -5.06
CA LYS A 118 1.27 18.03 -6.01
C LYS A 118 2.44 17.27 -5.36
N LYS A 119 2.45 17.18 -4.03
CA LYS A 119 3.53 16.62 -3.22
C LYS A 119 3.06 15.30 -2.61
N HIS A 120 3.94 14.28 -2.62
CA HIS A 120 3.65 12.98 -2.00
C HIS A 120 3.32 13.12 -0.49
N LEU A 121 2.50 12.23 0.05
CA LEU A 121 2.08 12.29 1.46
C LEU A 121 3.27 12.20 2.42
N VAL A 122 4.26 11.35 2.12
CA VAL A 122 5.51 11.24 2.88
C VAL A 122 6.25 12.57 2.95
N ASP A 123 6.39 13.25 1.81
CA ASP A 123 7.07 14.55 1.78
C ASP A 123 6.30 15.62 2.56
N GLN A 124 4.95 15.52 2.61
CA GLN A 124 4.13 16.39 3.47
C GLN A 124 4.33 16.08 4.96
N TYR A 125 4.58 14.83 5.33
CA TYR A 125 4.95 14.44 6.69
C TYR A 125 6.35 14.93 7.08
N ILE A 126 7.31 14.86 6.15
CA ILE A 126 8.65 15.41 6.35
C ILE A 126 8.59 16.94 6.52
N ASP A 127 7.79 17.65 5.72
CA ASP A 127 7.58 19.09 5.89
C ASP A 127 7.02 19.46 7.27
N LEU A 128 6.18 18.59 7.85
CA LEU A 128 5.67 18.79 9.20
C LEU A 128 6.79 18.85 10.25
N LEU A 129 7.93 18.22 9.98
CA LEU A 129 9.09 18.17 10.87
C LEU A 129 10.05 19.37 10.72
N GLN A 130 9.76 20.36 9.87
CA GLN A 130 10.59 21.55 9.69
C GLN A 130 10.95 22.28 10.99
N PRO A 131 10.02 22.42 11.99
CA PRO A 131 10.37 23.05 13.28
C PRO A 131 11.47 22.30 14.05
N LEU A 132 11.71 21.03 13.73
CA LEU A 132 12.79 20.20 14.26
C LEU A 132 14.09 20.32 13.42
N SER A 133 14.15 21.21 12.42
CA SER A 133 15.26 21.35 11.49
C SER A 133 15.63 20.05 10.76
N ILE A 134 14.63 19.24 10.43
CA ILE A 134 14.75 17.97 9.70
C ILE A 134 14.51 18.23 8.22
N LYS A 135 15.40 17.68 7.36
CA LYS A 135 15.34 17.87 5.89
C LYS A 135 14.85 16.63 5.13
N GLY A 136 14.96 15.45 5.74
CA GLY A 136 14.68 14.17 5.10
C GLY A 136 15.90 13.54 4.43
N ASP A 137 15.90 12.21 4.31
CA ASP A 137 17.03 11.39 3.85
C ASP A 137 16.90 10.90 2.41
N ASN A 138 15.75 11.06 1.78
CA ASN A 138 15.44 10.58 0.43
C ASN A 138 15.53 9.05 0.22
N LEU A 139 15.60 8.25 1.29
CA LEU A 139 15.78 6.80 1.19
C LEU A 139 14.52 6.03 0.80
N GLY A 140 13.33 6.61 0.95
CA GLY A 140 12.05 5.98 0.64
C GLY A 140 11.40 5.32 1.86
N LEU A 141 10.56 4.30 1.62
CA LEU A 141 9.84 3.57 2.66
C LEU A 141 10.70 2.45 3.25
N ASP A 142 10.34 2.00 4.46
CA ASP A 142 10.92 0.82 5.12
C ASP A 142 9.85 -0.24 5.34
N PHE A 143 10.24 -1.49 5.18
CA PHE A 143 9.50 -2.65 5.64
C PHE A 143 10.50 -3.73 6.07
N TYR A 144 10.31 -4.30 7.25
CA TYR A 144 11.17 -5.33 7.82
C TYR A 144 10.38 -6.61 7.97
N ILE A 145 10.87 -7.69 7.37
CA ILE A 145 10.24 -9.00 7.43
C ILE A 145 10.89 -9.77 8.58
N PRO A 146 10.11 -10.35 9.51
CA PRO A 146 10.66 -11.28 10.51
C PRO A 146 11.36 -12.44 9.82
N GLU A 147 12.51 -12.89 10.34
CA GLU A 147 13.29 -13.99 9.74
C GLU A 147 12.44 -15.26 9.51
N LYS A 148 11.56 -15.60 10.45
CA LYS A 148 10.63 -16.72 10.36
C LYS A 148 9.59 -16.62 9.23
N ASP A 149 9.37 -15.42 8.69
CA ASP A 149 8.41 -15.13 7.62
C ASP A 149 9.10 -14.92 6.26
N GLU A 150 10.43 -15.01 6.18
CA GLU A 150 11.14 -15.02 4.90
C GLU A 150 10.80 -16.29 4.12
N VAL A 151 10.31 -16.12 2.90
CA VAL A 151 9.96 -17.23 2.00
C VAL A 151 11.18 -17.61 1.18
N GLU A 152 11.63 -18.85 1.35
CA GLU A 152 12.74 -19.38 0.57
C GLU A 152 12.28 -19.75 -0.86
N ASN A 153 13.18 -19.60 -1.84
CA ASN A 153 12.86 -19.92 -3.23
C ASN A 153 12.44 -21.38 -3.45
N ASN A 154 12.92 -22.31 -2.62
CA ASN A 154 12.56 -23.74 -2.68
C ASN A 154 11.10 -24.02 -2.28
N TRP A 155 10.40 -23.07 -1.64
CA TRP A 155 8.95 -23.18 -1.37
C TRP A 155 8.10 -22.92 -2.60
N LEU A 156 8.70 -22.36 -3.65
CA LEU A 156 8.03 -22.08 -4.92
C LEU A 156 8.23 -23.24 -5.93
N PRO A 157 7.33 -23.42 -6.88
CA PRO A 157 7.53 -24.34 -7.99
C PRO A 157 8.85 -24.06 -8.72
N LYS A 158 9.51 -25.09 -9.23
CA LYS A 158 10.81 -24.96 -9.91
C LYS A 158 10.83 -23.89 -11.01
N THR A 159 9.71 -23.72 -11.71
CA THR A 159 9.53 -22.69 -12.75
C THR A 159 9.61 -21.25 -12.23
N HIS A 160 9.37 -21.02 -10.94
CA HIS A 160 9.36 -19.68 -10.30
C HIS A 160 10.65 -19.39 -9.53
N GLN A 161 11.51 -20.37 -9.31
CA GLN A 161 12.72 -20.23 -8.48
C GLN A 161 13.80 -19.34 -9.10
N HIS A 162 13.76 -19.14 -10.42
CA HIS A 162 14.74 -18.32 -11.17
C HIS A 162 14.25 -16.90 -11.46
N GLY A 163 13.09 -16.52 -10.97
CA GLY A 163 12.48 -15.20 -11.13
C GLY A 163 11.01 -15.29 -11.52
N TYR A 164 10.24 -14.33 -11.06
CA TYR A 164 8.79 -14.26 -11.32
C TYR A 164 8.28 -12.82 -11.23
N ALA A 165 7.11 -12.60 -11.80
CA ALA A 165 6.31 -11.41 -11.56
C ALA A 165 5.33 -11.67 -10.41
N ALA A 166 5.32 -10.83 -9.39
CA ALA A 166 4.32 -10.84 -8.34
C ALA A 166 3.10 -10.03 -8.79
N VAL A 167 1.93 -10.65 -8.85
CA VAL A 167 0.67 -10.00 -9.19
C VAL A 167 -0.25 -10.01 -7.97
N SER A 168 -0.38 -8.84 -7.33
CA SER A 168 -1.25 -8.66 -6.18
C SER A 168 -2.69 -8.40 -6.64
N ILE A 169 -3.59 -9.34 -6.36
CA ILE A 169 -5.00 -9.28 -6.76
C ILE A 169 -5.94 -8.88 -5.63
N ASN A 170 -5.42 -8.60 -4.44
CA ASN A 170 -6.22 -8.16 -3.30
C ASN A 170 -6.50 -6.65 -3.37
N ALA A 171 -7.72 -6.28 -3.03
CA ALA A 171 -8.07 -4.89 -2.72
C ALA A 171 -9.29 -4.86 -1.78
N GLN A 172 -9.36 -3.84 -0.93
CA GLN A 172 -10.43 -3.67 0.04
C GLN A 172 -11.81 -3.48 -0.62
N HIS A 173 -11.85 -2.84 -1.78
CA HIS A 173 -13.09 -2.50 -2.50
C HIS A 173 -13.11 -3.08 -3.91
N ALA A 174 -14.27 -3.58 -4.35
CA ALA A 174 -14.41 -4.17 -5.67
C ALA A 174 -14.07 -3.18 -6.80
N THR A 175 -14.35 -1.88 -6.62
CA THR A 175 -14.01 -0.86 -7.62
C THR A 175 -12.51 -0.58 -7.77
N ARG A 176 -11.65 -1.22 -6.97
CA ARG A 176 -10.19 -1.22 -7.12
C ARG A 176 -9.63 -2.48 -7.75
N LYS A 177 -10.47 -3.52 -7.99
CA LYS A 177 -10.05 -4.81 -8.57
C LYS A 177 -10.32 -4.84 -10.08
N LEU A 178 -9.42 -5.44 -10.82
CA LEU A 178 -9.68 -5.81 -12.21
C LEU A 178 -10.72 -6.94 -12.26
N PRO A 179 -11.61 -6.97 -13.25
CA PRO A 179 -12.37 -8.17 -13.61
C PRO A 179 -11.45 -9.33 -13.99
N VAL A 180 -11.91 -10.56 -13.84
CA VAL A 180 -11.08 -11.77 -14.05
C VAL A 180 -10.52 -11.83 -15.47
N ASN A 181 -11.34 -11.56 -16.49
CA ASN A 181 -10.89 -11.51 -17.88
C ASN A 181 -9.75 -10.50 -18.12
N ARG A 182 -9.77 -9.37 -17.41
CA ARG A 182 -8.70 -8.37 -17.47
C ARG A 182 -7.44 -8.78 -16.71
N LEU A 183 -7.59 -9.58 -15.63
CA LEU A 183 -6.47 -10.20 -14.94
C LEU A 183 -5.81 -11.26 -15.80
N ILE A 184 -6.59 -12.07 -16.53
CA ILE A 184 -6.10 -13.05 -17.49
C ILE A 184 -5.31 -12.35 -18.60
N GLU A 185 -5.84 -11.28 -19.19
CA GLU A 185 -5.11 -10.48 -20.18
C GLU A 185 -3.80 -9.92 -19.64
N LEU A 186 -3.81 -9.40 -18.41
CA LEU A 186 -2.59 -8.91 -17.76
C LEU A 186 -1.55 -10.02 -17.59
N CYS A 187 -1.96 -11.18 -17.09
CA CYS A 187 -1.08 -12.33 -16.89
C CYS A 187 -0.49 -12.82 -18.22
N ASP A 188 -1.29 -12.88 -19.28
CA ASP A 188 -0.82 -13.27 -20.61
C ASP A 188 0.21 -12.28 -21.17
N ARG A 189 -0.02 -10.97 -21.01
CA ARG A 189 0.93 -9.93 -21.42
C ARG A 189 2.24 -9.97 -20.63
N ILE A 190 2.20 -10.34 -19.34
CA ILE A 190 3.41 -10.54 -18.53
C ILE A 190 4.27 -11.64 -19.10
N ASN A 191 3.67 -12.76 -19.55
CA ASN A 191 4.34 -13.87 -20.25
C ASN A 191 5.64 -14.35 -19.57
N LYS A 192 5.66 -14.36 -18.25
CA LYS A 192 6.74 -14.86 -17.36
C LYS A 192 6.10 -15.73 -16.28
N PRO A 193 6.86 -16.48 -15.47
CA PRO A 193 6.29 -17.10 -14.26
C PRO A 193 5.63 -16.05 -13.36
N ILE A 194 4.42 -16.32 -12.88
CA ILE A 194 3.62 -15.40 -12.09
C ILE A 194 3.27 -16.02 -10.75
N VAL A 195 3.48 -15.26 -9.67
CA VAL A 195 2.94 -15.56 -8.35
C VAL A 195 1.75 -14.65 -8.08
N LEU A 196 0.53 -15.23 -8.01
CA LEU A 196 -0.67 -14.49 -7.61
C LEU A 196 -0.71 -14.32 -6.10
N ILE A 197 -0.73 -13.08 -5.62
CA ILE A 197 -0.71 -12.75 -4.19
C ILE A 197 -2.05 -12.16 -3.76
N GLY A 198 -2.62 -12.73 -2.70
CA GLY A 198 -3.89 -12.29 -2.12
C GLY A 198 -4.22 -13.03 -0.83
N GLY A 199 -5.33 -12.67 -0.19
CA GLY A 199 -5.86 -13.34 0.98
C GLY A 199 -6.81 -14.49 0.62
N ASP A 200 -7.52 -15.01 1.63
CA ASP A 200 -8.51 -16.08 1.45
C ASP A 200 -9.66 -15.68 0.50
N LYS A 201 -10.03 -14.40 0.49
CA LYS A 201 -11.10 -13.86 -0.36
C LYS A 201 -10.78 -13.92 -1.85
N GLU A 202 -9.51 -13.94 -2.20
CA GLU A 202 -9.01 -13.93 -3.58
C GLU A 202 -8.75 -15.34 -4.11
N LYS A 203 -8.84 -16.43 -3.27
CA LYS A 203 -8.59 -17.81 -3.68
C LYS A 203 -9.39 -18.23 -4.91
N GLY A 204 -10.71 -17.95 -4.93
CA GLY A 204 -11.58 -18.32 -6.05
C GLY A 204 -11.13 -17.67 -7.37
N THR A 205 -10.90 -16.36 -7.35
CA THR A 205 -10.39 -15.62 -8.51
C THR A 205 -9.03 -16.14 -8.97
N ALA A 206 -8.13 -16.43 -8.03
CA ALA A 206 -6.80 -16.94 -8.36
C ALA A 206 -6.86 -18.35 -8.97
N THR A 207 -7.75 -19.22 -8.45
CA THR A 207 -7.96 -20.56 -9.03
C THR A 207 -8.56 -20.49 -10.43
N GLU A 208 -9.49 -19.57 -10.69
CA GLU A 208 -10.06 -19.36 -12.03
C GLU A 208 -8.97 -18.96 -13.05
N ILE A 209 -8.06 -18.05 -12.66
CA ILE A 209 -6.92 -17.64 -13.49
C ILE A 209 -5.96 -18.82 -13.71
N GLU A 210 -5.59 -19.55 -12.65
CA GLU A 210 -4.68 -20.71 -12.71
C GLU A 210 -5.24 -21.77 -13.66
N THR A 211 -6.52 -22.15 -13.49
CA THR A 211 -7.22 -23.13 -14.34
C THR A 211 -7.25 -22.71 -15.80
N PHE A 212 -7.49 -21.42 -16.08
CA PHE A 212 -7.49 -20.90 -17.45
C PHE A 212 -6.15 -21.13 -18.17
N PHE A 213 -5.03 -20.93 -17.48
CA PHE A 213 -3.71 -21.14 -18.08
C PHE A 213 -3.29 -22.61 -18.12
N GLU A 214 -3.81 -23.47 -17.24
CA GLU A 214 -3.56 -24.91 -17.22
C GLU A 214 -4.35 -25.66 -18.29
N GLN A 215 -5.64 -25.35 -18.45
CA GLN A 215 -6.55 -26.11 -19.35
C GLN A 215 -6.59 -25.57 -20.78
N GLY A 216 -6.06 -24.36 -21.00
CA GLY A 216 -6.23 -23.65 -22.26
C GLY A 216 -7.62 -23.02 -22.40
N ILE A 217 -7.90 -22.32 -23.53
CA ILE A 217 -9.23 -21.73 -23.77
C ILE A 217 -10.18 -22.86 -24.15
N PRO A 218 -11.38 -22.97 -23.56
CA PRO A 218 -12.45 -23.76 -24.15
C PRO A 218 -12.74 -23.29 -25.57
N GLU A 219 -12.98 -24.23 -26.50
CA GLU A 219 -13.24 -23.92 -27.92
C GLU A 219 -14.43 -22.94 -28.13
N GLU A 220 -15.32 -22.81 -27.13
CA GLU A 220 -16.49 -21.95 -27.14
C GLU A 220 -16.22 -20.50 -26.67
N GLU A 221 -15.04 -20.21 -26.07
CA GLU A 221 -14.67 -18.86 -25.63
C GLU A 221 -13.59 -18.23 -26.54
N GLU A 222 -13.89 -18.05 -27.84
CA GLU A 222 -13.08 -17.26 -28.77
C GLU A 222 -12.98 -15.76 -28.39
N ALA A 223 -13.45 -15.37 -27.19
CA ALA A 223 -13.71 -13.99 -26.80
C ALA A 223 -12.47 -13.15 -26.45
N ILE A 224 -11.28 -13.72 -26.40
CA ILE A 224 -10.04 -12.95 -26.17
C ILE A 224 -9.05 -13.26 -27.31
N GLU A 225 -9.25 -12.61 -28.45
CA GLU A 225 -8.31 -12.66 -29.58
C GLU A 225 -6.92 -12.21 -29.14
N GLY A 226 -5.88 -12.97 -29.51
CA GLY A 226 -4.47 -12.58 -29.37
C GLY A 226 -3.76 -12.97 -28.06
N LEU A 227 -4.33 -13.84 -27.22
CA LEU A 227 -3.62 -14.39 -26.05
C LEU A 227 -2.55 -15.42 -26.46
N ASN A 228 -1.33 -15.28 -25.88
CA ASN A 228 -0.21 -16.21 -26.11
C ASN A 228 -0.27 -17.47 -25.25
N LYS A 229 -1.03 -17.45 -24.13
CA LYS A 229 -1.24 -18.55 -23.16
C LYS A 229 0.03 -19.20 -22.62
N LYS A 230 1.08 -18.43 -22.42
CA LYS A 230 2.38 -18.93 -21.96
C LYS A 230 2.68 -18.62 -20.50
N ALA A 231 1.83 -17.85 -19.81
CA ALA A 231 2.03 -17.53 -18.41
C ALA A 231 1.92 -18.80 -17.55
N ILE A 232 2.90 -19.00 -16.68
CA ILE A 232 2.90 -20.09 -15.69
C ILE A 232 2.47 -19.50 -14.36
N ILE A 233 1.33 -19.91 -13.84
CA ILE A 233 0.70 -19.35 -12.68
C ILE A 233 1.00 -20.20 -11.44
N PHE A 234 1.44 -19.56 -10.36
CA PHE A 234 1.43 -20.11 -9.01
C PHE A 234 0.45 -19.32 -8.14
N ASN A 235 -0.62 -19.97 -7.73
CA ASN A 235 -1.63 -19.40 -6.87
C ASN A 235 -1.14 -19.43 -5.40
N ALA A 236 -0.67 -18.29 -4.89
CA ALA A 236 -0.24 -18.10 -3.52
C ALA A 236 -1.34 -17.50 -2.62
N CYS A 237 -2.55 -17.23 -3.14
CA CYS A 237 -3.64 -16.61 -2.39
C CYS A 237 -4.09 -17.48 -1.21
N GLY A 238 -4.08 -16.87 -0.01
CA GLY A 238 -4.44 -17.51 1.24
C GLY A 238 -3.52 -18.64 1.72
N LYS A 239 -2.33 -18.82 1.09
CA LYS A 239 -1.32 -19.78 1.51
C LYS A 239 -0.24 -19.14 2.38
N PHE A 240 -0.08 -17.83 2.33
CA PHE A 240 0.97 -17.07 2.98
C PHE A 240 0.38 -15.96 3.84
N ASN A 241 0.96 -15.74 5.03
CA ASN A 241 0.60 -14.60 5.87
C ASN A 241 1.11 -13.29 5.26
N PHE A 242 0.76 -12.14 5.87
CA PHE A 242 1.08 -10.82 5.33
C PHE A 242 2.59 -10.57 5.15
N ASN A 243 3.42 -10.98 6.11
CA ASN A 243 4.88 -10.84 6.03
C ASN A 243 5.47 -11.77 4.96
N GLN A 244 4.95 -12.99 4.84
CA GLN A 244 5.35 -13.92 3.77
C GLN A 244 4.95 -13.41 2.39
N GLN A 245 3.78 -12.77 2.26
CA GLN A 245 3.40 -12.08 1.02
C GLN A 245 4.38 -10.93 0.71
N ALA A 246 4.83 -10.19 1.72
CA ALA A 246 5.86 -9.17 1.55
C ALA A 246 7.21 -9.78 1.13
N SER A 247 7.57 -10.97 1.63
CA SER A 247 8.76 -11.72 1.19
C SER A 247 8.64 -12.13 -0.28
N LEU A 248 7.49 -12.63 -0.72
CA LEU A 248 7.23 -12.91 -2.14
C LEU A 248 7.38 -11.64 -3.00
N ILE A 249 6.90 -10.48 -2.54
CA ILE A 249 7.07 -9.20 -3.24
C ILE A 249 8.55 -8.78 -3.27
N LYS A 250 9.28 -8.94 -2.16
CA LYS A 250 10.72 -8.65 -2.05
C LYS A 250 11.54 -9.45 -3.05
N ASN A 251 11.20 -10.72 -3.25
CA ASN A 251 11.94 -11.64 -4.12
C ASN A 251 11.51 -11.59 -5.60
N ALA A 252 10.37 -10.94 -5.93
CA ALA A 252 9.89 -10.80 -7.30
C ALA A 252 10.81 -9.92 -8.15
N SER A 253 10.91 -10.20 -9.45
CA SER A 253 11.58 -9.34 -10.44
C SER A 253 10.74 -8.09 -10.75
N TRP A 254 9.45 -8.26 -10.90
CA TRP A 254 8.46 -7.21 -11.18
C TRP A 254 7.25 -7.35 -10.28
N VAL A 255 6.61 -6.23 -9.97
CA VAL A 255 5.40 -6.24 -9.11
C VAL A 255 4.27 -5.52 -9.81
N PHE A 256 3.15 -6.20 -10.00
CA PHE A 256 1.89 -5.65 -10.48
C PHE A 256 0.91 -5.60 -9.32
N THR A 257 0.31 -4.45 -9.05
CA THR A 257 -0.56 -4.29 -7.90
C THR A 257 -1.58 -3.20 -8.11
N TYR A 258 -2.65 -3.21 -7.33
CA TYR A 258 -3.57 -2.09 -7.21
C TYR A 258 -3.01 -1.00 -6.27
N ASP A 259 -3.75 0.08 -6.13
CA ASP A 259 -3.60 1.07 -5.04
C ASP A 259 -3.96 0.40 -3.70
N ASN A 260 -3.01 -0.35 -3.12
CA ASN A 260 -3.17 -1.14 -1.90
C ASN A 260 -1.87 -1.17 -1.07
N ASP A 261 -1.86 -1.96 0.00
CA ASP A 261 -0.74 -2.07 0.93
C ASP A 261 0.49 -2.70 0.26
N HIS A 262 0.32 -3.68 -0.63
CA HIS A 262 1.40 -4.33 -1.38
C HIS A 262 2.15 -3.37 -2.30
N MET A 263 1.48 -2.32 -2.81
CA MET A 263 2.12 -1.25 -3.58
C MET A 263 3.18 -0.53 -2.74
N HIS A 264 2.89 -0.23 -1.49
CA HIS A 264 3.82 0.44 -0.58
C HIS A 264 4.93 -0.50 -0.12
N ILE A 265 4.65 -1.80 0.08
CA ILE A 265 5.66 -2.83 0.36
C ILE A 265 6.63 -2.96 -0.82
N ALA A 266 6.13 -3.05 -2.05
CA ALA A 266 6.97 -3.10 -3.24
C ALA A 266 7.85 -1.85 -3.39
N ALA A 267 7.31 -0.66 -3.05
CA ALA A 267 8.07 0.58 -3.02
C ALA A 267 9.15 0.59 -1.93
N ALA A 268 8.90 0.00 -0.75
CA ALA A 268 9.89 -0.15 0.31
C ALA A 268 11.09 -1.00 -0.15
N PHE A 269 10.82 -2.08 -0.88
CA PHE A 269 11.87 -2.96 -1.46
C PHE A 269 12.43 -2.45 -2.80
N LYS A 270 12.09 -1.23 -3.23
CA LYS A 270 12.60 -0.61 -4.48
C LYS A 270 12.34 -1.45 -5.73
N LYS A 271 11.25 -2.20 -5.74
CA LYS A 271 10.90 -3.04 -6.90
C LYS A 271 10.45 -2.19 -8.09
N GLN A 272 10.71 -2.68 -9.31
CA GLN A 272 10.03 -2.15 -10.49
C GLN A 272 8.54 -2.47 -10.39
N LEU A 273 7.71 -1.43 -10.36
CA LEU A 273 6.33 -1.54 -9.95
C LEU A 273 5.37 -1.03 -11.03
N PHE A 274 4.31 -1.79 -11.28
CA PHE A 274 3.22 -1.45 -12.18
C PHE A 274 1.94 -1.33 -11.34
N SER A 275 1.46 -0.09 -11.17
CA SER A 275 0.33 0.22 -10.31
C SER A 275 -0.94 0.48 -11.11
N ILE A 276 -2.03 -0.24 -10.78
CA ILE A 276 -3.31 -0.19 -11.48
C ILE A 276 -4.31 0.62 -10.66
N TRP A 277 -4.86 1.66 -11.27
CA TRP A 277 -5.71 2.64 -10.59
C TRP A 277 -7.11 2.70 -11.23
N GLY A 278 -8.10 2.20 -10.50
CA GLY A 278 -9.50 2.22 -10.94
C GLY A 278 -10.24 3.51 -10.56
N ASN A 279 -11.05 3.44 -9.51
CA ASN A 279 -11.86 4.57 -9.03
C ASN A 279 -11.08 5.64 -8.26
N THR A 280 -9.85 5.35 -7.85
CA THR A 280 -8.92 6.25 -7.17
C THR A 280 -7.94 6.90 -8.16
N THR A 281 -6.97 7.67 -7.68
CA THR A 281 -5.98 8.36 -8.51
C THR A 281 -4.67 8.59 -7.76
N PRO A 282 -3.50 8.55 -8.44
CA PRO A 282 -2.22 8.96 -7.87
C PRO A 282 -2.22 10.39 -7.29
N HIS A 283 -3.09 11.27 -7.80
CA HIS A 283 -3.20 12.65 -7.32
C HIS A 283 -3.62 12.80 -5.85
N PHE A 284 -4.08 11.73 -5.20
CA PHE A 284 -4.26 11.73 -3.75
C PHE A 284 -2.94 11.78 -2.96
N GLY A 285 -1.81 11.63 -3.66
CA GLY A 285 -0.48 11.76 -3.07
C GLY A 285 0.05 10.49 -2.40
N MET A 286 -0.52 9.33 -2.70
CA MET A 286 -0.13 8.03 -2.15
C MET A 286 0.30 7.04 -3.25
N TYR A 287 0.93 7.53 -4.32
CA TYR A 287 1.54 6.70 -5.37
C TYR A 287 2.84 6.03 -4.85
N PRO A 288 3.45 5.08 -5.60
CA PRO A 288 4.70 4.45 -5.17
C PRO A 288 5.79 5.49 -4.85
N TYR A 289 6.34 5.42 -3.63
CA TYR A 289 7.27 6.44 -3.15
C TYR A 289 8.73 6.05 -3.41
N ARG A 290 9.47 6.90 -4.16
CA ARG A 290 10.92 6.76 -4.43
C ARG A 290 11.35 5.39 -4.95
N THR A 291 10.56 4.83 -5.86
CA THR A 291 10.88 3.63 -6.63
C THR A 291 10.52 3.85 -8.10
N GLN A 292 10.99 3.01 -9.01
CA GLN A 292 10.57 3.03 -10.40
C GLN A 292 9.17 2.44 -10.52
N PHE A 293 8.25 3.18 -11.15
CA PHE A 293 6.88 2.69 -11.33
C PHE A 293 6.23 3.20 -12.61
N THR A 294 5.29 2.39 -13.09
CA THR A 294 4.37 2.74 -14.19
C THR A 294 2.94 2.75 -13.64
N VAL A 295 2.13 3.70 -14.10
CA VAL A 295 0.72 3.82 -13.72
C VAL A 295 -0.16 3.34 -14.86
N PHE A 296 -1.04 2.37 -14.59
CA PHE A 296 -2.11 1.98 -15.48
C PHE A 296 -3.42 2.57 -14.98
N GLU A 297 -3.97 3.52 -15.71
CA GLU A 297 -5.24 4.15 -15.39
C GLU A 297 -5.95 4.65 -16.65
N ASN A 298 -7.28 4.63 -16.63
CA ASN A 298 -8.07 5.30 -17.67
C ASN A 298 -8.39 6.74 -17.22
N ASN A 299 -7.55 7.69 -17.55
CA ASN A 299 -7.68 9.10 -17.16
C ASN A 299 -8.61 9.92 -18.07
N LYS A 300 -9.15 9.31 -19.14
CA LYS A 300 -10.14 9.94 -20.05
C LYS A 300 -11.55 9.98 -19.46
N LEU A 301 -11.79 9.31 -18.33
CA LEU A 301 -13.12 9.19 -17.73
C LEU A 301 -13.43 10.37 -16.82
N ASN A 302 -14.49 11.10 -17.14
CA ASN A 302 -14.97 12.24 -16.34
C ASN A 302 -15.53 11.84 -14.96
N CYS A 303 -15.79 10.56 -14.69
CA CYS A 303 -16.27 10.08 -13.39
C CYS A 303 -15.15 9.78 -12.39
N ARG A 304 -13.84 9.84 -12.77
CA ARG A 304 -12.71 9.61 -11.89
C ARG A 304 -12.12 10.91 -11.34
N PRO A 305 -11.59 10.89 -10.08
CA PRO A 305 -11.77 9.83 -9.07
C PRO A 305 -13.18 9.83 -8.50
N CYS A 306 -13.79 8.63 -8.30
CA CYS A 306 -15.16 8.54 -7.76
C CYS A 306 -15.18 8.67 -6.23
N ALA A 307 -14.12 8.16 -5.57
CA ALA A 307 -13.97 8.15 -4.12
C ALA A 307 -12.49 8.16 -3.74
N PHE A 308 -12.22 8.52 -2.49
CA PHE A 308 -10.89 8.37 -1.90
C PHE A 308 -10.60 6.89 -1.56
N GLY A 309 -11.56 6.15 -1.04
CA GLY A 309 -11.44 4.73 -0.72
C GLY A 309 -11.84 3.83 -1.87
N GLY A 310 -13.09 3.64 -2.08
CA GLY A 310 -13.68 2.76 -3.08
C GLY A 310 -15.14 2.44 -2.75
N TYR A 311 -15.74 1.59 -3.58
CA TYR A 311 -17.11 1.12 -3.43
C TYR A 311 -17.18 -0.39 -3.65
N SER A 312 -18.24 -1.03 -3.15
CA SER A 312 -18.57 -2.42 -3.47
C SER A 312 -18.99 -2.61 -4.93
N ASN A 313 -19.57 -1.57 -5.56
CA ASN A 313 -19.98 -1.58 -6.96
C ASN A 313 -19.70 -0.22 -7.62
N CYS A 314 -19.55 -0.20 -8.95
CA CYS A 314 -19.37 1.04 -9.68
C CYS A 314 -20.64 1.91 -9.59
N PRO A 315 -20.58 3.15 -9.05
CA PRO A 315 -21.75 4.02 -8.94
C PRO A 315 -22.37 4.42 -10.29
N LYS A 316 -21.65 4.26 -11.39
CA LYS A 316 -22.11 4.53 -12.76
C LYS A 316 -22.47 3.25 -13.53
N GLY A 317 -22.31 2.07 -12.95
CA GLY A 317 -22.60 0.77 -13.54
C GLY A 317 -21.65 0.31 -14.65
N HIS A 318 -20.92 1.21 -15.31
CA HIS A 318 -20.11 0.86 -16.49
C HIS A 318 -18.71 0.28 -16.21
N PHE A 319 -18.18 0.50 -15.05
CA PHE A 319 -16.86 0.05 -14.57
C PHE A 319 -15.65 0.25 -15.54
N LYS A 320 -15.76 1.19 -16.47
CA LYS A 320 -14.78 1.46 -17.54
C LYS A 320 -13.38 1.78 -17.04
N CYS A 321 -13.24 2.27 -15.80
CA CYS A 321 -11.93 2.54 -15.21
C CYS A 321 -11.07 1.28 -14.97
N MET A 322 -11.70 0.09 -14.95
CA MET A 322 -11.02 -1.19 -14.86
C MET A 322 -11.20 -2.03 -16.14
N ASN A 323 -12.38 -1.95 -16.78
CA ASN A 323 -12.62 -2.69 -18.02
C ASN A 323 -11.77 -2.18 -19.20
N ASP A 324 -11.59 -0.86 -19.29
CA ASP A 324 -10.95 -0.22 -20.46
C ASP A 324 -9.54 0.31 -20.10
N VAL A 325 -8.92 -0.16 -19.01
CA VAL A 325 -7.52 0.15 -18.72
C VAL A 325 -6.61 -0.55 -19.73
N THR A 326 -5.64 0.15 -20.26
CA THR A 326 -4.64 -0.43 -21.18
C THR A 326 -3.37 -0.78 -20.43
N PHE A 327 -2.78 -1.95 -20.76
CA PHE A 327 -1.51 -2.40 -20.21
C PHE A 327 -0.42 -2.21 -21.26
N ASP A 328 0.28 -1.10 -21.18
CA ASP A 328 1.41 -0.79 -22.07
C ASP A 328 2.70 -0.83 -21.25
N PHE A 329 3.45 -1.93 -21.39
CA PHE A 329 4.71 -2.14 -20.69
C PHE A 329 5.58 -3.15 -21.45
N TYR A 330 6.87 -3.09 -21.16
CA TYR A 330 7.87 -4.06 -21.59
C TYR A 330 8.59 -4.62 -20.36
N LEU A 331 8.74 -5.92 -20.32
CA LEU A 331 9.57 -6.63 -19.35
C LEU A 331 10.78 -7.20 -20.07
N PRO A 332 12.00 -6.86 -19.63
CA PRO A 332 13.21 -7.46 -20.21
C PRO A 332 13.25 -8.97 -19.94
N ASP A 333 13.97 -9.70 -20.80
CA ASP A 333 14.19 -11.14 -20.66
C ASP A 333 15.08 -11.51 -19.48
#